data_22dc0849301685eea1f29325de121817
#
_entry.id   22dc0849301685eea1f29325de121817
#
_cell.length_a   1.000
_cell.length_b   1.000
_cell.length_c   1.000
_cell.angle_alpha   90.00
_cell.angle_beta   90.00
_cell.angle_gamma   90.00
#
_symmetry.space_group_name_H-M   'P 1'
#
loop_
_entity.id
_entity.type
_entity.pdbx_description
1 polymer ?
#
loop_
_entity_poly.entity_id
_entity_poly.type
_entity_poly.pdbx_seq_one_letter_code
_entity_poly.pdbx_strand_id
1 'polypeptide(L)'
;VFGRLNRSMTDYIVQHLGLARDDADRLRMHYWRRYGATLLGLERHHGIRAAHFLAQTHTLPGLEAQLHIPPVDRAALHSLPGRKFLLTNAPADYAKRVLTALDLASCFEGVISIEGMRVFGDLRPKPDARMMRVVLARHRLPAHRCVLVEDTVANLKSARNLGLRTVWMQHYLRHNPHGPELGVPLHGRPSWVCVRI
;
A
#
# COMPACT_ATOMS: atom_id res chain seq x y z
N VAL A 1 -4.44 0.48 -12.99
CA VAL A 1 -3.42 -0.36 -12.33
C VAL A 1 -4.06 -1.28 -11.30
N PHE A 2 -4.77 -0.77 -10.27
CA PHE A 2 -5.33 -1.59 -9.18
C PHE A 2 -6.25 -2.74 -9.67
N GLY A 3 -7.12 -2.50 -10.67
CA GLY A 3 -7.96 -3.56 -11.22
C GLY A 3 -7.16 -4.71 -11.85
N ARG A 4 -6.00 -4.43 -12.46
CA ARG A 4 -5.11 -5.49 -13.01
C ARG A 4 -4.45 -6.27 -11.88
N LEU A 5 -3.96 -5.58 -10.84
CA LEU A 5 -3.36 -6.21 -9.68
C LEU A 5 -4.36 -7.11 -8.95
N ASN A 6 -5.59 -6.62 -8.74
CA ASN A 6 -6.66 -7.40 -8.12
C ASN A 6 -6.98 -8.67 -8.93
N ARG A 7 -7.10 -8.55 -10.27
CA ARG A 7 -7.29 -9.72 -11.14
C ARG A 7 -6.15 -10.71 -11.03
N SER A 8 -4.91 -10.23 -11.09
CA SER A 8 -3.72 -11.09 -10.95
C SER A 8 -3.69 -11.85 -9.62
N MET A 9 -4.07 -11.21 -8.51
CA MET A 9 -4.20 -11.87 -7.21
C MET A 9 -5.33 -12.91 -7.19
N THR A 10 -6.49 -12.59 -7.81
CA THR A 10 -7.62 -13.53 -7.92
C THR A 10 -7.22 -14.73 -8.80
N ASP A 11 -6.57 -14.49 -9.94
CA ASP A 11 -6.07 -15.54 -10.84
C ASP A 11 -5.09 -16.48 -10.13
N TYR A 12 -4.18 -15.90 -9.33
CA TYR A 12 -3.27 -16.68 -8.50
C TYR A 12 -4.02 -17.60 -7.52
N ILE A 13 -5.05 -17.08 -6.85
CA ILE A 13 -5.85 -17.86 -5.90
C ILE A 13 -6.60 -18.99 -6.62
N VAL A 14 -7.22 -18.70 -7.78
CA VAL A 14 -7.86 -19.73 -8.62
C VAL A 14 -6.87 -20.83 -8.96
N GLN A 15 -5.69 -20.48 -9.44
CA GLN A 15 -4.67 -21.43 -9.90
C GLN A 15 -4.12 -22.31 -8.76
N HIS A 16 -3.89 -21.73 -7.59
CA HIS A 16 -3.17 -22.42 -6.51
C HIS A 16 -4.08 -23.06 -5.46
N LEU A 17 -5.32 -22.59 -5.33
CA LEU A 17 -6.29 -23.16 -4.40
C LEU A 17 -7.43 -23.91 -5.09
N GLY A 18 -7.51 -23.91 -6.42
CA GLY A 18 -8.55 -24.60 -7.17
C GLY A 18 -9.97 -24.05 -6.97
N LEU A 19 -10.10 -22.78 -6.54
CA LEU A 19 -11.38 -22.15 -6.26
C LEU A 19 -12.02 -21.60 -7.54
N ALA A 20 -13.35 -21.54 -7.56
CA ALA A 20 -14.06 -20.76 -8.56
C ALA A 20 -13.66 -19.27 -8.45
N ARG A 21 -13.70 -18.52 -9.57
CA ARG A 21 -13.25 -17.12 -9.64
C ARG A 21 -13.91 -16.23 -8.59
N ASP A 22 -15.23 -16.36 -8.41
CA ASP A 22 -15.99 -15.55 -7.47
C ASP A 22 -15.63 -15.86 -6.01
N ASP A 23 -15.37 -17.14 -5.70
CA ASP A 23 -14.89 -17.56 -4.37
C ASP A 23 -13.46 -17.05 -4.11
N ALA A 24 -12.60 -17.12 -5.11
CA ALA A 24 -11.24 -16.59 -5.03
C ALA A 24 -11.23 -15.08 -4.79
N ASP A 25 -12.12 -14.32 -5.46
CA ASP A 25 -12.22 -12.88 -5.24
C ASP A 25 -12.79 -12.54 -3.85
N ARG A 26 -13.82 -13.30 -3.42
CA ARG A 26 -14.34 -13.18 -2.03
C ARG A 26 -13.27 -13.48 -0.99
N LEU A 27 -12.46 -14.52 -1.19
CA LEU A 27 -11.38 -14.89 -0.29
C LEU A 27 -10.30 -13.81 -0.24
N ARG A 28 -9.90 -13.29 -1.43
CA ARG A 28 -8.95 -12.18 -1.56
C ARG A 28 -9.40 -10.97 -0.75
N MET A 29 -10.65 -10.55 -0.91
CA MET A 29 -11.23 -9.41 -0.21
C MET A 29 -11.37 -9.68 1.30
N HIS A 30 -11.78 -10.89 1.69
CA HIS A 30 -11.87 -11.28 3.10
C HIS A 30 -10.51 -11.14 3.80
N TYR A 31 -9.44 -11.68 3.20
CA TYR A 31 -8.11 -11.61 3.79
C TYR A 31 -7.56 -10.18 3.82
N TRP A 32 -7.80 -9.40 2.77
CA TRP A 32 -7.41 -7.99 2.78
C TRP A 32 -8.10 -7.21 3.92
N ARG A 33 -9.41 -7.40 4.09
CA ARG A 33 -10.17 -6.74 5.18
C ARG A 33 -9.72 -7.21 6.57
N ARG A 34 -9.48 -8.50 6.71
CA ARG A 34 -9.15 -9.12 8.01
C ARG A 34 -7.74 -8.84 8.48
N TYR A 35 -6.77 -8.83 7.56
CA TYR A 35 -5.35 -8.80 7.87
C TYR A 35 -4.63 -7.55 7.33
N GLY A 36 -5.30 -6.70 6.55
CA GLY A 36 -4.70 -5.55 5.89
C GLY A 36 -3.95 -5.88 4.59
N ALA A 37 -3.69 -7.17 4.33
CA ALA A 37 -3.11 -7.66 3.08
C ALA A 37 -3.60 -9.09 2.80
N THR A 38 -3.99 -9.36 1.55
CA THR A 38 -4.41 -10.69 1.09
C THR A 38 -3.34 -11.75 1.38
N LEU A 39 -2.08 -11.39 1.15
CA LEU A 39 -0.92 -12.25 1.37
C LEU A 39 -0.89 -12.87 2.77
N LEU A 40 -1.20 -12.10 3.82
CA LEU A 40 -1.15 -12.62 5.20
C LEU A 40 -2.15 -13.73 5.45
N GLY A 41 -3.34 -13.64 4.85
CA GLY A 41 -4.33 -14.71 4.92
C GLY A 41 -3.89 -15.95 4.17
N LEU A 42 -3.34 -15.77 2.97
CA LEU A 42 -2.84 -16.88 2.15
C LEU A 42 -1.65 -17.59 2.81
N GLU A 43 -0.71 -16.86 3.36
CA GLU A 43 0.43 -17.43 4.10
C GLU A 43 -0.06 -18.22 5.32
N ARG A 44 -0.97 -17.62 6.12
CA ARG A 44 -1.44 -18.20 7.39
C ARG A 44 -2.33 -19.43 7.22
N HIS A 45 -3.22 -19.42 6.24
CA HIS A 45 -4.28 -20.44 6.11
C HIS A 45 -4.03 -21.46 5.01
N HIS A 46 -3.15 -21.13 4.06
CA HIS A 46 -2.89 -21.99 2.89
C HIS A 46 -1.40 -22.32 2.69
N GLY A 47 -0.52 -21.84 3.56
CA GLY A 47 0.91 -22.11 3.46
C GLY A 47 1.58 -21.48 2.21
N ILE A 48 0.95 -20.51 1.58
CA ILE A 48 1.49 -19.82 0.41
C ILE A 48 2.72 -19.03 0.80
N ARG A 49 3.83 -19.25 0.10
CA ARG A 49 5.07 -18.50 0.34
C ARG A 49 4.93 -17.08 -0.18
N ALA A 50 5.20 -16.07 0.69
CA ALA A 50 5.09 -14.65 0.37
C ALA A 50 5.85 -14.27 -0.91
N ALA A 51 7.11 -14.68 -1.04
CA ALA A 51 7.93 -14.35 -2.21
C ALA A 51 7.31 -14.87 -3.52
N HIS A 52 6.76 -16.08 -3.52
CA HIS A 52 6.11 -16.66 -4.70
C HIS A 52 4.86 -15.88 -5.08
N PHE A 53 3.97 -15.59 -4.13
CA PHE A 53 2.77 -14.80 -4.37
C PHE A 53 3.10 -13.42 -4.93
N LEU A 54 4.03 -12.71 -4.31
CA LEU A 54 4.42 -11.36 -4.73
C LEU A 54 5.02 -11.35 -6.13
N ALA A 55 5.92 -12.28 -6.45
CA ALA A 55 6.53 -12.39 -7.77
C ALA A 55 5.48 -12.65 -8.86
N GLN A 56 4.56 -13.58 -8.63
CA GLN A 56 3.54 -13.95 -9.62
C GLN A 56 2.51 -12.85 -9.84
N THR A 57 2.09 -12.16 -8.78
CA THR A 57 0.97 -11.21 -8.85
C THR A 57 1.37 -9.80 -9.27
N HIS A 58 2.64 -9.39 -9.08
CA HIS A 58 3.08 -8.02 -9.34
C HIS A 58 3.90 -7.86 -10.63
N THR A 59 4.06 -8.90 -11.43
CA THR A 59 4.81 -8.81 -12.71
C THR A 59 4.13 -7.86 -13.69
N LEU A 60 2.82 -7.91 -13.86
CA LEU A 60 1.97 -7.03 -14.67
C LEU A 60 2.63 -6.53 -15.97
N PRO A 61 2.73 -7.36 -17.02
CA PRO A 61 3.36 -6.97 -18.29
C PRO A 61 2.75 -5.69 -18.87
N GLY A 62 3.59 -4.78 -19.38
CA GLY A 62 3.15 -3.50 -19.97
C GLY A 62 2.56 -2.52 -18.93
N LEU A 63 2.88 -2.68 -17.65
CA LEU A 63 2.46 -1.75 -16.59
C LEU A 63 2.95 -0.33 -16.86
N GLU A 64 4.21 -0.20 -17.23
CA GLU A 64 4.93 1.07 -17.38
C GLU A 64 4.25 1.99 -18.40
N ALA A 65 3.79 1.44 -19.51
CA ALA A 65 3.08 2.19 -20.56
C ALA A 65 1.72 2.77 -20.11
N GLN A 66 1.17 2.27 -19.01
CA GLN A 66 -0.13 2.71 -18.47
C GLN A 66 0.02 3.68 -17.28
N LEU A 67 1.24 3.90 -16.84
CA LEU A 67 1.50 4.80 -15.73
C LEU A 67 1.58 6.24 -16.23
N HIS A 68 0.87 7.12 -15.55
CA HIS A 68 0.88 8.54 -15.82
C HIS A 68 0.78 9.30 -14.50
N ILE A 69 1.54 10.38 -14.40
CA ILE A 69 1.44 11.34 -13.31
C ILE A 69 1.20 12.74 -13.87
N PRO A 70 0.17 13.46 -13.42
CA PRO A 70 -0.02 14.86 -13.79
C PRO A 70 1.23 15.70 -13.43
N PRO A 71 1.66 16.63 -14.30
CA PRO A 71 2.82 17.49 -14.02
C PRO A 71 2.70 18.24 -12.69
N VAL A 72 1.49 18.65 -12.32
CA VAL A 72 1.24 19.36 -11.05
C VAL A 72 1.52 18.48 -9.84
N ASP A 73 1.16 17.19 -9.89
CA ASP A 73 1.42 16.24 -8.79
C ASP A 73 2.92 15.95 -8.65
N ARG A 74 3.63 15.83 -9.78
CA ARG A 74 5.08 15.69 -9.81
C ARG A 74 5.76 16.92 -9.20
N ALA A 75 5.38 18.13 -9.63
CA ALA A 75 5.91 19.37 -9.11
C ALA A 75 5.63 19.51 -7.59
N ALA A 76 4.42 19.17 -7.16
CA ALA A 76 4.05 19.17 -5.76
C ALA A 76 4.94 18.23 -4.94
N LEU A 77 5.18 17.00 -5.42
CA LEU A 77 6.04 16.04 -4.72
C LEU A 77 7.49 16.54 -4.62
N HIS A 78 8.02 17.17 -5.68
CA HIS A 78 9.36 17.76 -5.66
C HIS A 78 9.45 18.93 -4.68
N SER A 79 8.44 19.77 -4.58
CA SER A 79 8.42 20.95 -3.72
C SER A 79 8.23 20.66 -2.23
N LEU A 80 7.74 19.45 -1.88
CA LEU A 80 7.58 19.07 -0.47
C LEU A 80 8.95 19.09 0.24
N PRO A 81 9.05 19.78 1.40
CA PRO A 81 10.29 19.84 2.15
C PRO A 81 10.58 18.54 2.91
N GLY A 82 11.84 18.37 3.28
CA GLY A 82 12.27 17.28 4.15
C GLY A 82 12.50 15.94 3.46
N ARG A 83 12.78 14.93 4.27
CA ARG A 83 13.07 13.57 3.83
C ARG A 83 11.79 12.88 3.36
N LYS A 84 11.82 12.23 2.22
CA LYS A 84 10.68 11.52 1.64
C LYS A 84 10.98 10.03 1.53
N PHE A 85 10.08 9.21 2.05
CA PHE A 85 10.15 7.73 1.96
C PHE A 85 8.87 7.19 1.34
N LEU A 86 9.00 6.21 0.46
CA LEU A 86 7.85 5.44 0.00
C LEU A 86 7.64 4.25 0.94
N LEU A 87 6.47 4.16 1.58
CA LEU A 87 6.06 3.04 2.44
C LEU A 87 4.92 2.27 1.75
N THR A 88 5.19 1.08 1.24
CA THR A 88 4.24 0.32 0.42
C THR A 88 4.15 -1.15 0.79
N ASN A 89 2.93 -1.71 0.77
CA ASN A 89 2.71 -3.17 0.90
C ASN A 89 3.00 -3.93 -0.42
N ALA A 90 3.46 -3.24 -1.46
CA ALA A 90 3.92 -3.85 -2.70
C ALA A 90 5.39 -4.32 -2.58
N PRO A 91 5.85 -5.27 -3.41
CA PRO A 91 7.24 -5.69 -3.44
C PRO A 91 8.17 -4.59 -3.99
N ALA A 92 9.45 -4.68 -3.60
CA ALA A 92 10.47 -3.69 -3.93
C ALA A 92 10.64 -3.49 -5.43
N ASP A 93 10.70 -4.58 -6.20
CA ASP A 93 10.88 -4.51 -7.65
C ASP A 93 9.70 -3.84 -8.34
N TYR A 94 8.46 -4.13 -7.90
CA TYR A 94 7.28 -3.45 -8.41
C TYR A 94 7.32 -1.95 -8.10
N ALA A 95 7.64 -1.58 -6.86
CA ALA A 95 7.74 -0.18 -6.45
C ALA A 95 8.82 0.56 -7.26
N LYS A 96 9.98 -0.06 -7.46
CA LYS A 96 11.08 0.49 -8.28
C LYS A 96 10.64 0.71 -9.73
N ARG A 97 10.00 -0.28 -10.36
CA ARG A 97 9.47 -0.16 -11.74
C ARG A 97 8.50 1.02 -11.87
N VAL A 98 7.55 1.15 -10.92
CA VAL A 98 6.58 2.26 -10.90
C VAL A 98 7.28 3.61 -10.74
N LEU A 99 8.19 3.74 -9.79
CA LEU A 99 8.92 5.00 -9.56
C LEU A 99 9.79 5.39 -10.76
N THR A 100 10.46 4.43 -11.39
CA THR A 100 11.27 4.68 -12.59
C THR A 100 10.39 5.13 -13.77
N ALA A 101 9.29 4.43 -14.01
CA ALA A 101 8.39 4.77 -15.13
C ALA A 101 7.71 6.15 -14.97
N LEU A 102 7.50 6.59 -13.73
CA LEU A 102 6.94 7.91 -13.41
C LEU A 102 8.01 9.01 -13.27
N ASP A 103 9.30 8.66 -13.36
CA ASP A 103 10.42 9.58 -13.11
C ASP A 103 10.35 10.22 -11.71
N LEU A 104 10.06 9.38 -10.69
CA LEU A 104 9.92 9.80 -9.30
C LEU A 104 10.97 9.20 -8.36
N ALA A 105 11.88 8.37 -8.87
CA ALA A 105 12.84 7.66 -8.03
C ALA A 105 13.72 8.63 -7.21
N SER A 106 14.12 9.75 -7.80
CA SER A 106 14.94 10.79 -7.17
C SER A 106 14.20 11.58 -6.09
N CYS A 107 12.86 11.51 -6.04
CA CYS A 107 12.07 12.21 -5.02
C CYS A 107 12.16 11.54 -3.64
N PHE A 108 12.57 10.28 -3.58
CA PHE A 108 12.55 9.49 -2.36
C PHE A 108 13.96 9.10 -1.92
N GLU A 109 14.24 9.29 -0.64
CA GLU A 109 15.48 8.83 0.00
C GLU A 109 15.53 7.30 0.13
N GLY A 110 14.36 6.67 0.23
CA GLY A 110 14.27 5.22 0.31
C GLY A 110 12.87 4.68 0.07
N VAL A 111 12.83 3.38 -0.25
CA VAL A 111 11.60 2.60 -0.43
C VAL A 111 11.55 1.55 0.66
N ILE A 112 10.48 1.58 1.44
CA ILE A 112 10.16 0.58 2.48
C ILE A 112 9.04 -0.28 1.90
N SER A 113 9.44 -1.39 1.30
CA SER A 113 8.55 -2.37 0.66
C SER A 113 8.12 -3.45 1.65
N ILE A 114 7.20 -4.31 1.24
CA ILE A 114 6.65 -5.37 2.09
C ILE A 114 7.72 -6.32 2.62
N GLU A 115 8.79 -6.57 1.86
CA GLU A 115 9.91 -7.43 2.28
C GLU A 115 10.64 -6.85 3.50
N GLY A 116 10.70 -5.53 3.60
CA GLY A 116 11.29 -4.82 4.74
C GLY A 116 10.38 -4.73 5.97
N MET A 117 9.13 -5.17 5.87
CA MET A 117 8.13 -5.07 6.93
C MET A 117 8.07 -6.32 7.82
N ARG A 118 9.24 -6.81 8.25
CA ARG A 118 9.32 -7.92 9.21
C ARG A 118 9.65 -7.41 10.60
N VAL A 119 8.92 -7.94 11.60
CA VAL A 119 9.12 -7.66 13.02
C VAL A 119 9.22 -8.99 13.74
N PHE A 120 10.37 -9.30 14.32
CA PHE A 120 10.68 -10.59 14.96
C PHE A 120 10.44 -11.81 14.04
N GLY A 121 10.79 -11.66 12.76
CA GLY A 121 10.60 -12.73 11.77
C GLY A 121 9.22 -12.72 11.08
N ASP A 122 8.19 -12.21 11.71
CA ASP A 122 6.82 -12.13 11.17
C ASP A 122 6.68 -11.01 10.14
N LEU A 123 5.99 -11.29 9.05
CA LEU A 123 5.57 -10.27 8.08
C LEU A 123 4.42 -9.44 8.66
N ARG A 124 4.63 -8.14 8.77
CA ARG A 124 3.67 -7.19 9.35
C ARG A 124 3.49 -5.96 8.45
N PRO A 125 2.73 -6.08 7.35
CA PRO A 125 2.48 -4.95 6.46
C PRO A 125 1.61 -3.88 7.13
N LYS A 126 1.47 -2.71 6.48
CA LYS A 126 0.48 -1.72 6.89
C LYS A 126 -0.91 -2.38 7.03
N PRO A 127 -1.67 -2.07 8.07
CA PRO A 127 -1.58 -1.00 9.06
C PRO A 127 -0.87 -1.36 10.39
N ASP A 128 0.00 -2.37 10.46
CA ASP A 128 0.60 -2.81 11.73
C ASP A 128 1.44 -1.68 12.38
N ALA A 129 1.03 -1.28 13.60
CA ALA A 129 1.70 -0.21 14.34
C ALA A 129 3.10 -0.59 14.84
N ARG A 130 3.37 -1.90 15.08
CA ARG A 130 4.69 -2.37 15.52
C ARG A 130 5.69 -2.21 14.38
N MET A 131 5.29 -2.60 13.17
CA MET A 131 6.08 -2.38 11.96
C MET A 131 6.39 -0.89 11.77
N MET A 132 5.38 -0.02 11.87
CA MET A 132 5.61 1.42 11.71
C MET A 132 6.58 1.97 12.77
N ARG A 133 6.53 1.52 14.04
CA ARG A 133 7.52 1.90 15.07
C ARG A 133 8.93 1.46 14.68
N VAL A 134 9.10 0.23 14.19
CA VAL A 134 10.40 -0.29 13.75
C VAL A 134 10.94 0.53 12.58
N VAL A 135 10.09 0.87 11.61
CA VAL A 135 10.47 1.72 10.46
C VAL A 135 10.92 3.10 10.93
N LEU A 136 10.12 3.76 11.78
CA LEU A 136 10.48 5.08 12.33
C LEU A 136 11.82 5.04 13.07
N ALA A 137 12.04 4.04 13.92
CA ALA A 137 13.28 3.88 14.67
C ALA A 137 14.48 3.63 13.74
N ARG A 138 14.35 2.70 12.78
CA ARG A 138 15.41 2.35 11.81
C ARG A 138 15.88 3.55 11.00
N HIS A 139 14.95 4.41 10.60
CA HIS A 139 15.25 5.60 9.81
C HIS A 139 15.48 6.86 10.65
N ARG A 140 15.51 6.73 12.00
CA ARG A 140 15.68 7.84 12.95
C ARG A 140 14.68 8.97 12.72
N LEU A 141 13.41 8.59 12.57
CA LEU A 141 12.31 9.51 12.29
C LEU A 141 11.44 9.70 13.55
N PRO A 142 11.50 10.86 14.22
CA PRO A 142 10.58 11.16 15.33
C PRO A 142 9.14 11.26 14.82
N ALA A 143 8.22 10.47 15.37
CA ALA A 143 6.85 10.37 14.89
C ALA A 143 6.15 11.74 14.77
N HIS A 144 6.31 12.63 15.77
CA HIS A 144 5.69 13.96 15.80
C HIS A 144 6.21 14.91 14.69
N ARG A 145 7.33 14.58 14.05
CA ARG A 145 7.90 15.33 12.91
C ARG A 145 7.60 14.67 11.56
N CYS A 146 6.86 13.58 11.55
CA CYS A 146 6.51 12.84 10.34
C CYS A 146 5.07 13.10 9.93
N VAL A 147 4.84 13.05 8.61
CA VAL A 147 3.52 13.08 8.00
C VAL A 147 3.36 11.81 7.17
N LEU A 148 2.30 11.03 7.40
CA LEU A 148 1.89 9.96 6.50
C LEU A 148 0.82 10.49 5.54
N VAL A 149 1.11 10.44 4.24
CA VAL A 149 0.17 10.70 3.15
C VAL A 149 -0.32 9.36 2.63
N GLU A 150 -1.62 9.09 2.71
CA GLU A 150 -2.15 7.74 2.48
C GLU A 150 -3.63 7.82 2.08
N ASP A 151 -4.11 6.85 1.32
CA ASP A 151 -5.51 6.73 0.89
C ASP A 151 -6.32 5.76 1.78
N THR A 152 -5.68 4.84 2.47
CA THR A 152 -6.33 3.83 3.31
C THR A 152 -6.48 4.30 4.76
N VAL A 153 -7.74 4.45 5.20
CA VAL A 153 -8.08 4.97 6.53
C VAL A 153 -7.46 4.16 7.68
N ALA A 154 -7.38 2.82 7.55
CA ALA A 154 -6.76 1.97 8.57
C ALA A 154 -5.28 2.30 8.78
N ASN A 155 -4.54 2.58 7.69
CA ASN A 155 -3.14 2.99 7.74
C ASN A 155 -2.98 4.35 8.43
N LEU A 156 -3.85 5.31 8.11
CA LEU A 156 -3.86 6.64 8.75
C LEU A 156 -4.15 6.55 10.25
N LYS A 157 -5.14 5.74 10.66
CA LYS A 157 -5.46 5.53 12.08
C LYS A 157 -4.26 4.96 12.83
N SER A 158 -3.60 3.96 12.26
CA SER A 158 -2.41 3.36 12.87
C SER A 158 -1.27 4.37 13.03
N ALA A 159 -0.97 5.15 11.99
CA ALA A 159 0.06 6.19 12.04
C ALA A 159 -0.26 7.27 13.08
N ARG A 160 -1.50 7.74 13.13
CA ARG A 160 -1.94 8.75 14.09
C ARG A 160 -1.80 8.29 15.54
N ASN A 161 -2.14 7.02 15.83
CA ASN A 161 -1.96 6.43 17.15
C ASN A 161 -0.49 6.35 17.60
N LEU A 162 0.45 6.47 16.66
CA LEU A 162 1.89 6.57 16.91
C LEU A 162 2.39 8.01 17.01
N GLY A 163 1.51 9.00 16.86
CA GLY A 163 1.86 10.42 16.92
C GLY A 163 2.29 11.05 15.60
N LEU A 164 2.13 10.36 14.46
CA LEU A 164 2.36 10.98 13.15
C LEU A 164 1.22 11.95 12.80
N ARG A 165 1.54 12.99 12.05
CA ARG A 165 0.52 13.73 11.30
C ARG A 165 0.06 12.92 10.11
N THR A 166 -1.17 13.15 9.65
CA THR A 166 -1.74 12.35 8.56
C THR A 166 -2.44 13.24 7.54
N VAL A 167 -2.29 12.89 6.26
CA VAL A 167 -3.00 13.48 5.13
C VAL A 167 -3.76 12.38 4.41
N TRP A 168 -5.07 12.51 4.29
CA TRP A 168 -5.91 11.55 3.58
C TRP A 168 -6.08 11.96 2.12
N MET A 169 -5.47 11.19 1.22
CA MET A 169 -5.57 11.35 -0.22
C MET A 169 -6.85 10.72 -0.73
N GLN A 170 -7.82 11.54 -1.15
CA GLN A 170 -9.13 11.08 -1.62
C GLN A 170 -9.32 11.18 -3.13
N HIS A 171 -8.47 11.91 -3.83
CA HIS A 171 -8.66 12.23 -5.25
C HIS A 171 -8.89 11.00 -6.10
N TYR A 172 -7.98 10.02 -6.00
CA TYR A 172 -8.06 8.78 -6.79
C TYR A 172 -9.14 7.81 -6.32
N LEU A 173 -9.59 7.92 -5.07
CA LEU A 173 -10.68 7.11 -4.54
C LEU A 173 -12.03 7.49 -5.14
N ARG A 174 -12.25 8.78 -5.34
CA ARG A 174 -13.51 9.32 -5.90
C ARG A 174 -13.70 8.98 -7.39
N HIS A 175 -12.61 8.75 -8.11
CA HIS A 175 -12.60 8.51 -9.56
C HIS A 175 -12.34 7.05 -9.93
N ASN A 176 -12.25 6.13 -8.97
CA ASN A 176 -12.04 4.71 -9.21
C ASN A 176 -13.21 3.87 -8.70
N PRO A 177 -14.26 3.63 -9.52
CA PRO A 177 -15.43 2.83 -9.13
C PRO A 177 -15.08 1.37 -8.81
N HIS A 178 -13.90 0.89 -9.21
CA HIS A 178 -13.37 -0.44 -8.92
C HIS A 178 -12.23 -0.42 -7.88
N GLY A 179 -12.03 0.70 -7.22
CA GLY A 179 -11.12 0.80 -6.08
C GLY A 179 -11.58 -0.13 -4.96
N PRO A 180 -10.71 -0.49 -4.02
CA PRO A 180 -11.14 -1.24 -2.87
C PRO A 180 -12.30 -0.50 -2.21
N GLU A 181 -13.40 -1.19 -1.93
CA GLU A 181 -14.47 -0.66 -1.10
C GLU A 181 -13.88 -0.34 0.26
N LEU A 182 -13.50 0.90 0.45
CA LEU A 182 -12.77 1.36 1.62
C LEU A 182 -13.64 1.44 2.87
N GLY A 183 -14.81 0.83 2.86
CA GLY A 183 -15.67 0.65 4.04
C GLY A 183 -16.02 1.95 4.81
N VAL A 184 -15.71 3.11 4.21
CA VAL A 184 -16.00 4.43 4.77
C VAL A 184 -16.88 5.16 3.78
N PRO A 185 -18.08 5.60 4.15
CA PRO A 185 -18.88 6.48 3.33
C PRO A 185 -18.03 7.69 2.93
N LEU A 186 -17.99 8.00 1.62
CA LEU A 186 -17.32 9.19 1.10
C LEU A 186 -17.96 10.51 1.59
N HIS A 187 -19.03 10.40 2.36
CA HIS A 187 -19.79 11.50 2.95
C HIS A 187 -19.39 11.66 4.41
N GLY A 188 -18.52 12.61 4.67
CA GLY A 188 -18.08 12.98 5.99
C GLY A 188 -16.57 12.95 6.14
N ARG A 189 -15.98 14.08 6.48
CA ARG A 189 -14.58 14.13 6.92
C ARG A 189 -14.53 13.44 8.27
N PRO A 190 -13.74 12.36 8.45
CA PRO A 190 -13.47 11.91 9.80
C PRO A 190 -12.92 13.09 10.60
N SER A 191 -13.43 13.33 11.79
CA SER A 191 -13.04 14.47 12.63
C SER A 191 -11.55 14.56 12.97
N TRP A 192 -10.80 13.51 12.61
CA TRP A 192 -9.36 13.37 12.84
C TRP A 192 -8.49 13.56 11.57
N VAL A 193 -9.09 13.84 10.41
CA VAL A 193 -8.33 14.20 9.20
C VAL A 193 -8.11 15.69 9.19
N CYS A 194 -6.96 16.14 9.65
CA CYS A 194 -6.56 17.53 9.54
C CYS A 194 -5.87 17.75 8.18
N VAL A 195 -6.58 18.35 7.24
CA VAL A 195 -5.97 18.98 6.06
C VAL A 195 -5.69 20.43 6.44
N ARG A 196 -4.55 20.69 7.04
CA ARG A 196 -3.91 22.01 7.01
C ARG A 196 -2.55 21.81 6.35
N ILE A 197 -2.47 22.31 5.15
CA ILE A 197 -1.22 22.61 4.47
C ILE A 197 -0.64 23.87 5.12
#